data_222f7176b1654cb259dd180ad92af4bf
#
_entry.id   222f7176b1654cb259dd180ad92af4bf
#
_cell.length_a   1.000
_cell.length_b   1.000
_cell.length_c   1.000
_cell.angle_alpha   90.00
_cell.angle_beta   90.00
_cell.angle_gamma   90.00
#
_symmetry.space_group_name_H-M   'P 1'
#
loop_
_entity.id
_entity.type
_entity.pdbx_description
1 polymer ?
#
loop_
_entity_poly.entity_id
_entity_poly.type
_entity_poly.pdbx_seq_one_letter_code
_entity_poly.pdbx_strand_id
1 'polypeptide(L)'
;MRSPQTIGHDATNFWVYEPDSDTIDLCRGTKSNDPISLKTTRNQIRINPQKSALVVIDMQNFFLHPAVRPRVGNGPTAAEEAAQALLNTGIPAARAHGIRVIWLCWGLTEHDLNTMPPGLMRTFGTYDTSPSGAKQNEGETSLPSAPNMIRKKNPALYKGLGTDLGDVELGDDNTVQGGRVLMRDSWNAALYDQFDKEYKANRDSRADITRKKPDVLIHKDRMSGLWGSGSELEIFLEQEGITTLLFAGVNTDQCVGSTLTDAYSKGYDCILLRDGTATGTPFGASEVWECNVSNCWGFVTTCDALENAST
;
A
#
# COMPACT_ATOMS: atom_id res chain seq x y z
N MET A 1 25.31 -15.06 -29.01
CA MET A 1 24.52 -14.94 -27.77
C MET A 1 25.43 -14.43 -26.69
N ARG A 2 25.01 -13.41 -25.97
CA ARG A 2 25.76 -12.91 -24.80
C ARG A 2 25.45 -13.81 -23.59
N SER A 3 26.45 -14.08 -22.76
CA SER A 3 26.26 -14.95 -21.59
C SER A 3 25.41 -14.23 -20.53
N PRO A 4 24.52 -14.95 -19.83
CA PRO A 4 23.81 -14.40 -18.68
C PRO A 4 24.77 -13.88 -17.61
N GLN A 5 24.38 -12.83 -16.91
CA GLN A 5 25.18 -12.17 -15.87
C GLN A 5 24.45 -12.20 -14.52
N THR A 6 25.15 -12.68 -13.48
CA THR A 6 24.61 -12.67 -12.13
C THR A 6 24.77 -11.28 -11.52
N ILE A 7 23.70 -10.78 -10.91
CA ILE A 7 23.66 -9.54 -10.14
C ILE A 7 23.49 -9.92 -8.65
N GLY A 8 24.45 -9.56 -7.83
CA GLY A 8 24.53 -9.96 -6.42
C GLY A 8 25.56 -11.09 -6.21
N HIS A 9 26.06 -11.18 -4.98
CA HIS A 9 27.10 -12.14 -4.58
C HIS A 9 26.60 -13.21 -3.59
N ASP A 10 25.41 -13.00 -3.00
CA ASP A 10 24.77 -13.96 -2.11
C ASP A 10 24.21 -15.13 -2.93
N ALA A 11 24.59 -16.34 -2.60
CA ALA A 11 24.13 -17.55 -3.28
C ALA A 11 22.61 -17.81 -3.15
N THR A 12 21.95 -17.15 -2.21
CA THR A 12 20.51 -17.27 -1.94
C THR A 12 19.70 -16.07 -2.37
N ASN A 13 20.37 -14.92 -2.60
CA ASN A 13 19.71 -13.66 -2.99
C ASN A 13 20.47 -12.97 -4.14
N PHE A 14 20.16 -13.35 -5.36
CA PHE A 14 20.76 -12.84 -6.60
C PHE A 14 19.71 -12.77 -7.71
N TRP A 15 20.00 -11.96 -8.73
CA TRP A 15 19.25 -11.91 -9.98
C TRP A 15 20.12 -12.40 -11.14
N VAL A 16 19.49 -12.77 -12.23
CA VAL A 16 20.20 -13.13 -13.47
C VAL A 16 19.74 -12.20 -14.60
N TYR A 17 20.65 -11.45 -15.17
CA TYR A 17 20.38 -10.63 -16.35
C TYR A 17 20.67 -11.42 -17.61
N GLU A 18 19.69 -11.50 -18.49
CA GLU A 18 19.74 -12.15 -19.80
C GLU A 18 19.86 -11.06 -20.89
N PRO A 19 21.08 -10.77 -21.43
CA PRO A 19 21.30 -9.62 -22.30
C PRO A 19 20.62 -9.71 -23.66
N ASP A 20 20.36 -10.91 -24.17
CA ASP A 20 19.75 -11.10 -25.49
C ASP A 20 18.24 -10.80 -25.50
N SER A 21 17.56 -10.97 -24.36
CA SER A 21 16.13 -10.69 -24.16
C SER A 21 15.88 -9.42 -23.35
N ASP A 22 16.91 -8.78 -22.84
CA ASP A 22 16.84 -7.66 -21.90
C ASP A 22 15.94 -7.98 -20.68
N THR A 23 16.07 -9.21 -20.16
CA THR A 23 15.26 -9.73 -19.06
C THR A 23 16.09 -9.85 -17.80
N ILE A 24 15.53 -9.42 -16.66
CA ILE A 24 16.09 -9.64 -15.33
C ILE A 24 15.25 -10.72 -14.63
N ASP A 25 15.87 -11.88 -14.40
CA ASP A 25 15.24 -13.01 -13.70
C ASP A 25 15.45 -12.88 -12.19
N LEU A 26 14.34 -12.69 -11.46
CA LEU A 26 14.30 -12.56 -10.00
C LEU A 26 14.04 -13.90 -9.31
N CYS A 27 13.97 -15.02 -10.03
CA CYS A 27 13.64 -16.33 -9.47
C CYS A 27 14.81 -17.00 -8.71
N ARG A 28 16.00 -16.38 -8.67
CA ARG A 28 17.18 -16.88 -7.94
C ARG A 28 17.58 -18.30 -8.30
N GLY A 29 17.45 -18.66 -9.57
CA GLY A 29 17.77 -20.01 -10.08
C GLY A 29 16.84 -21.10 -9.52
N THR A 30 15.83 -20.77 -8.74
CA THR A 30 14.83 -21.77 -8.33
C THR A 30 14.04 -22.20 -9.56
N LYS A 31 13.94 -23.51 -9.77
CA LYS A 31 13.03 -24.05 -10.78
C LYS A 31 11.61 -23.79 -10.30
N SER A 32 11.10 -22.60 -10.58
CA SER A 32 9.66 -22.34 -10.49
C SER A 32 8.98 -23.20 -11.55
N ASN A 33 7.94 -23.92 -11.19
CA ASN A 33 7.23 -24.73 -12.16
C ASN A 33 6.51 -23.86 -13.22
N ASP A 34 6.24 -22.56 -12.90
CA ASP A 34 5.54 -21.63 -13.80
C ASP A 34 5.95 -20.17 -13.46
N PRO A 35 7.18 -19.73 -13.81
CA PRO A 35 7.54 -18.33 -13.67
C PRO A 35 6.72 -17.48 -14.65
N ILE A 36 6.43 -16.24 -14.28
CA ILE A 36 5.77 -15.29 -15.18
C ILE A 36 6.71 -14.15 -15.55
N SER A 37 6.57 -13.69 -16.79
CA SER A 37 7.34 -12.57 -17.33
C SER A 37 6.48 -11.32 -17.40
N LEU A 38 6.97 -10.22 -16.82
CA LEU A 38 6.30 -8.93 -16.70
C LEU A 38 7.08 -7.87 -17.48
N LYS A 39 6.36 -7.08 -18.27
CA LYS A 39 6.93 -5.89 -18.89
C LYS A 39 6.97 -4.77 -17.84
N THR A 40 8.13 -4.14 -17.68
CA THR A 40 8.29 -2.94 -16.85
C THR A 40 8.58 -1.70 -17.70
N THR A 41 8.74 -0.55 -17.05
CA THR A 41 9.10 0.70 -17.74
C THR A 41 10.49 0.68 -18.38
N ARG A 42 11.35 -0.28 -18.02
CA ARG A 42 12.73 -0.40 -18.52
C ARG A 42 13.01 -1.76 -19.13
N ASN A 43 13.08 -2.79 -18.31
CA ASN A 43 13.42 -4.15 -18.70
C ASN A 43 12.18 -5.04 -18.64
N GLN A 44 12.26 -6.22 -19.23
CA GLN A 44 11.39 -7.31 -18.84
C GLN A 44 11.92 -7.94 -17.54
N ILE A 45 11.03 -8.36 -16.66
CA ILE A 45 11.41 -9.13 -15.46
C ILE A 45 10.71 -10.47 -15.47
N ARG A 46 11.34 -11.46 -14.82
CA ARG A 46 10.75 -12.77 -14.57
C ARG A 46 10.65 -13.00 -13.07
N ILE A 47 9.47 -13.35 -12.58
CA ILE A 47 9.21 -13.60 -11.15
C ILE A 47 8.63 -14.98 -10.91
N ASN A 48 8.81 -15.47 -9.68
CA ASN A 48 8.14 -16.68 -9.20
C ASN A 48 6.83 -16.30 -8.46
N PRO A 49 5.64 -16.56 -9.02
CA PRO A 49 4.38 -16.18 -8.39
C PRO A 49 4.18 -16.77 -6.99
N GLN A 50 4.69 -17.99 -6.75
CA GLN A 50 4.58 -18.66 -5.46
C GLN A 50 5.43 -18.02 -4.35
N LYS A 51 6.43 -17.22 -4.74
CA LYS A 51 7.31 -16.44 -3.88
C LYS A 51 7.02 -14.94 -3.95
N SER A 52 5.87 -14.58 -4.52
CA SER A 52 5.46 -13.19 -4.71
C SER A 52 4.18 -12.86 -3.91
N ALA A 53 4.06 -11.61 -3.49
CA ALA A 53 2.84 -11.08 -2.89
C ALA A 53 2.48 -9.71 -3.46
N LEU A 54 1.20 -9.48 -3.71
CA LEU A 54 0.63 -8.15 -3.97
C LEU A 54 0.21 -7.54 -2.63
N VAL A 55 0.89 -6.48 -2.22
CA VAL A 55 0.63 -5.74 -0.99
C VAL A 55 -0.24 -4.53 -1.32
N VAL A 56 -1.52 -4.61 -0.96
CA VAL A 56 -2.53 -3.56 -1.16
C VAL A 56 -2.61 -2.73 0.11
N ILE A 57 -2.14 -1.48 0.05
CA ILE A 57 -1.86 -0.65 1.22
C ILE A 57 -2.95 0.40 1.42
N ASP A 58 -3.51 0.44 2.63
CA ASP A 58 -4.38 1.49 3.17
C ASP A 58 -5.62 1.82 2.33
N MET A 59 -6.18 0.84 1.63
CA MET A 59 -7.46 1.00 0.90
C MET A 59 -8.64 0.97 1.88
N GLN A 60 -8.60 1.86 2.88
CA GLN A 60 -9.51 1.96 4.03
C GLN A 60 -10.47 3.14 3.92
N ASN A 61 -11.60 3.08 4.65
CA ASN A 61 -12.59 4.18 4.70
C ASN A 61 -11.96 5.52 5.06
N PHE A 62 -11.03 5.55 6.00
CA PHE A 62 -10.34 6.79 6.41
C PHE A 62 -9.65 7.51 5.24
N PHE A 63 -9.11 6.76 4.27
CA PHE A 63 -8.35 7.34 3.15
C PHE A 63 -9.21 7.57 1.90
N LEU A 64 -10.28 6.80 1.72
CA LEU A 64 -11.01 6.74 0.45
C LEU A 64 -12.47 7.20 0.56
N HIS A 65 -13.13 7.01 1.71
CA HIS A 65 -14.56 7.26 1.80
C HIS A 65 -14.89 8.75 1.68
N PRO A 66 -15.83 9.16 0.80
CA PRO A 66 -16.15 10.58 0.55
C PRO A 66 -16.62 11.36 1.79
N ALA A 67 -17.28 10.69 2.74
CA ALA A 67 -17.69 11.29 4.00
C ALA A 67 -16.52 11.73 4.88
N VAL A 68 -15.37 11.05 4.77
CA VAL A 68 -14.12 11.40 5.47
C VAL A 68 -13.19 12.23 4.59
N ARG A 69 -13.21 11.95 3.28
CA ARG A 69 -12.38 12.60 2.26
C ARG A 69 -13.26 13.22 1.19
N PRO A 70 -13.88 14.41 1.44
CA PRO A 70 -14.73 15.04 0.47
C PRO A 70 -14.01 15.25 -0.86
N ARG A 71 -14.69 14.90 -1.95
CA ARG A 71 -14.19 15.09 -3.32
C ARG A 71 -13.98 16.57 -3.63
N VAL A 72 -12.95 16.84 -4.42
CA VAL A 72 -12.68 18.16 -4.97
C VAL A 72 -12.80 18.04 -6.50
N GLY A 73 -13.85 18.63 -7.07
CA GLY A 73 -14.13 18.54 -8.51
C GLY A 73 -15.17 17.47 -8.87
N ASN A 74 -15.47 17.35 -10.17
CA ASN A 74 -16.57 16.53 -10.70
C ASN A 74 -16.11 15.21 -11.35
N GLY A 75 -14.80 14.95 -11.41
CA GLY A 75 -14.24 13.72 -11.98
C GLY A 75 -13.82 12.69 -10.93
N PRO A 76 -13.42 11.49 -11.35
CA PRO A 76 -12.81 10.53 -10.45
C PRO A 76 -11.52 11.11 -9.85
N THR A 77 -11.25 10.78 -8.60
CA THR A 77 -9.97 11.08 -7.97
C THR A 77 -8.91 10.07 -8.42
N ALA A 78 -7.63 10.42 -8.35
CA ALA A 78 -6.56 9.47 -8.64
C ALA A 78 -6.66 8.19 -7.77
N ALA A 79 -7.15 8.31 -6.53
CA ALA A 79 -7.36 7.16 -5.66
C ALA A 79 -8.52 6.27 -6.15
N GLU A 80 -9.57 6.84 -6.74
CA GLU A 80 -10.66 6.06 -7.35
C GLU A 80 -10.22 5.38 -8.64
N GLU A 81 -9.40 6.03 -9.46
CA GLU A 81 -8.81 5.42 -10.66
C GLU A 81 -7.90 4.24 -10.28
N ALA A 82 -7.02 4.41 -9.30
CA ALA A 82 -6.18 3.33 -8.79
C ALA A 82 -7.02 2.19 -8.18
N ALA A 83 -8.09 2.52 -7.45
CA ALA A 83 -9.02 1.54 -6.91
C ALA A 83 -9.67 0.70 -8.01
N GLN A 84 -10.11 1.33 -9.10
CA GLN A 84 -10.70 0.64 -10.24
C GLN A 84 -9.68 -0.26 -10.95
N ALA A 85 -8.45 0.21 -11.19
CA ALA A 85 -7.39 -0.60 -11.78
C ALA A 85 -7.08 -1.84 -10.93
N LEU A 86 -7.03 -1.68 -9.60
CA LEU A 86 -6.80 -2.80 -8.69
C LEU A 86 -7.96 -3.79 -8.68
N LEU A 87 -9.20 -3.32 -8.54
CA LEU A 87 -10.38 -4.19 -8.43
C LEU A 87 -10.69 -4.92 -9.73
N ASN A 88 -10.54 -4.23 -10.87
CA ASN A 88 -10.88 -4.79 -12.16
C ASN A 88 -9.78 -5.66 -12.77
N THR A 89 -8.52 -5.36 -12.47
CA THR A 89 -7.37 -5.98 -13.14
C THR A 89 -6.31 -6.51 -12.16
N GLY A 90 -5.72 -5.67 -11.33
CA GLY A 90 -4.53 -6.02 -10.56
C GLY A 90 -4.73 -7.17 -9.57
N ILE A 91 -5.79 -7.11 -8.75
CA ILE A 91 -6.12 -8.15 -7.75
C ILE A 91 -6.56 -9.45 -8.42
N PRO A 92 -7.48 -9.43 -9.41
CA PRO A 92 -7.84 -10.66 -10.17
C PRO A 92 -6.62 -11.30 -10.84
N ALA A 93 -5.76 -10.52 -11.47
CA ALA A 93 -4.54 -10.99 -12.13
C ALA A 93 -3.56 -11.64 -11.14
N ALA A 94 -3.30 -10.99 -10.00
CA ALA A 94 -2.45 -11.55 -8.96
C ALA A 94 -2.95 -12.93 -8.50
N ARG A 95 -4.24 -13.05 -8.21
CA ARG A 95 -4.85 -14.33 -7.82
C ARG A 95 -4.82 -15.38 -8.93
N ALA A 96 -5.03 -14.98 -10.19
CA ALA A 96 -4.98 -15.89 -11.35
C ALA A 96 -3.59 -16.50 -11.52
N HIS A 97 -2.54 -15.73 -11.30
CA HIS A 97 -1.15 -16.18 -11.32
C HIS A 97 -0.71 -16.91 -10.04
N GLY A 98 -1.54 -16.96 -9.00
CA GLY A 98 -1.19 -17.59 -7.71
C GLY A 98 -0.30 -16.73 -6.81
N ILE A 99 -0.24 -15.43 -7.08
CA ILE A 99 0.39 -14.42 -6.22
C ILE A 99 -0.48 -14.17 -5.00
N ARG A 100 0.10 -14.18 -3.80
CA ARG A 100 -0.62 -13.91 -2.55
C ARG A 100 -1.09 -12.45 -2.50
N VAL A 101 -2.35 -12.21 -2.15
CA VAL A 101 -2.84 -10.85 -1.86
C VAL A 101 -2.77 -10.58 -0.36
N ILE A 102 -2.12 -9.49 0.01
CA ILE A 102 -1.97 -9.01 1.38
C ILE A 102 -2.60 -7.63 1.48
N TRP A 103 -3.61 -7.49 2.34
CA TRP A 103 -4.25 -6.23 2.69
C TRP A 103 -3.51 -5.63 3.89
N LEU A 104 -2.64 -4.65 3.64
CA LEU A 104 -1.85 -3.99 4.67
C LEU A 104 -2.53 -2.70 5.08
N CYS A 105 -3.05 -2.64 6.30
CA CYS A 105 -3.92 -1.58 6.77
C CYS A 105 -3.41 -0.95 8.07
N TRP A 106 -3.60 0.34 8.23
CA TRP A 106 -3.50 0.92 9.58
C TRP A 106 -4.50 0.24 10.51
N GLY A 107 -4.02 -0.14 11.69
CA GLY A 107 -4.86 -0.75 12.71
C GLY A 107 -4.20 -0.64 14.07
N LEU A 108 -4.38 0.52 14.74
CA LEU A 108 -3.71 0.87 15.98
C LEU A 108 -4.37 0.19 17.18
N THR A 109 -3.55 -0.12 18.17
CA THR A 109 -3.93 -0.48 19.54
C THR A 109 -3.62 0.69 20.49
N GLU A 110 -4.07 0.60 21.75
CA GLU A 110 -3.69 1.59 22.77
C GLU A 110 -2.17 1.63 23.00
N HIS A 111 -1.52 0.47 22.92
CA HIS A 111 -0.06 0.39 23.03
C HIS A 111 0.63 1.19 21.93
N ASP A 112 0.14 1.08 20.71
CA ASP A 112 0.71 1.77 19.54
C ASP A 112 0.57 3.29 19.69
N LEU A 113 -0.57 3.77 20.17
CA LEU A 113 -0.77 5.20 20.45
C LEU A 113 0.19 5.71 21.52
N ASN A 114 0.36 4.96 22.61
CA ASN A 114 1.24 5.35 23.72
C ASN A 114 2.72 5.36 23.34
N THR A 115 3.10 4.60 22.32
CA THR A 115 4.49 4.52 21.82
C THR A 115 4.69 5.27 20.51
N MET A 116 3.66 5.99 20.03
CA MET A 116 3.70 6.69 18.74
C MET A 116 4.70 7.84 18.75
N PRO A 117 5.66 7.86 17.81
CA PRO A 117 6.61 8.95 17.70
C PRO A 117 5.92 10.29 17.40
N PRO A 118 6.40 11.42 17.97
CA PRO A 118 5.76 12.73 17.79
C PRO A 118 5.71 13.19 16.32
N GLY A 119 6.64 12.76 15.48
CA GLY A 119 6.60 13.03 14.04
C GLY A 119 5.38 12.43 13.36
N LEU A 120 5.03 11.18 13.69
CA LEU A 120 3.83 10.53 13.17
C LEU A 120 2.55 11.13 13.74
N MET A 121 2.52 11.43 15.04
CA MET A 121 1.40 12.15 15.63
C MET A 121 1.13 13.45 14.89
N ARG A 122 2.18 14.22 14.60
CA ARG A 122 2.07 15.48 13.84
C ARG A 122 1.54 15.26 12.41
N THR A 123 1.93 14.18 11.74
CA THR A 123 1.47 13.86 10.37
C THR A 123 -0.04 13.72 10.31
N PHE A 124 -0.64 13.07 11.31
CA PHE A 124 -2.09 12.87 11.40
C PHE A 124 -2.82 13.97 12.19
N GLY A 125 -2.12 14.97 12.71
CA GLY A 125 -2.65 16.02 13.53
C GLY A 125 -2.40 15.80 15.02
N THR A 126 -2.37 16.91 15.76
CA THR A 126 -2.24 16.90 17.22
C THR A 126 -3.59 17.12 17.87
N TYR A 127 -3.78 16.58 19.06
CA TYR A 127 -4.96 16.86 19.86
C TYR A 127 -5.02 18.36 20.20
N ASP A 128 -6.20 18.93 20.07
CA ASP A 128 -6.48 20.21 20.70
C ASP A 128 -6.70 19.98 22.19
N THR A 129 -5.67 20.23 22.99
CA THR A 129 -5.75 20.14 24.46
C THR A 129 -6.24 21.44 25.08
N SER A 130 -6.56 22.45 24.27
CA SER A 130 -7.08 23.71 24.76
C SER A 130 -8.43 23.51 25.44
N PRO A 131 -8.67 24.08 26.61
CA PRO A 131 -10.01 24.13 27.19
C PRO A 131 -10.95 24.78 26.15
N SER A 132 -12.12 24.19 25.95
CA SER A 132 -13.14 24.67 25.00
C SER A 132 -13.37 26.17 25.21
N GLY A 133 -12.86 27.00 24.29
CA GLY A 133 -13.02 28.45 24.36
C GLY A 133 -11.77 29.29 24.08
N ALA A 134 -10.59 28.72 23.98
CA ALA A 134 -9.41 29.49 23.55
C ALA A 134 -9.53 29.84 22.07
N LYS A 135 -9.86 31.11 21.76
CA LYS A 135 -9.81 31.65 20.41
C LYS A 135 -8.37 31.52 19.91
N GLN A 136 -8.17 30.84 18.80
CA GLN A 136 -6.91 30.91 18.08
C GLN A 136 -6.64 32.38 17.72
N ASN A 137 -5.53 32.94 18.19
CA ASN A 137 -5.12 34.27 17.81
C ASN A 137 -4.80 34.27 16.33
N GLU A 138 -5.47 35.14 15.57
CA GLU A 138 -5.28 35.36 14.12
C GLU A 138 -3.94 36.04 13.79
N GLY A 139 -2.83 35.67 14.41
CA GLY A 139 -1.56 36.33 14.25
C GLY A 139 -0.33 35.44 14.22
N GLU A 140 -0.45 34.17 14.49
CA GLU A 140 0.70 33.27 14.35
C GLU A 140 0.86 32.86 12.88
N THR A 141 2.00 33.27 12.30
CA THR A 141 2.48 32.78 11.01
C THR A 141 2.70 31.26 11.13
N SER A 142 1.64 30.50 10.90
CA SER A 142 1.77 29.06 10.76
C SER A 142 2.71 28.79 9.60
N LEU A 143 3.79 28.03 9.85
CA LEU A 143 4.55 27.37 8.80
C LEU A 143 3.58 26.78 7.79
N PRO A 144 3.85 26.89 6.47
CA PRO A 144 2.97 26.28 5.47
C PRO A 144 2.77 24.84 5.87
N SER A 145 1.54 24.51 6.24
CA SER A 145 1.16 23.14 6.58
C SER A 145 1.45 22.27 5.38
N ALA A 146 2.05 21.10 5.61
CA ALA A 146 2.24 20.13 4.55
C ALA A 146 0.94 19.99 3.74
N PRO A 147 1.03 19.86 2.41
CA PRO A 147 -0.14 19.89 1.51
C PRO A 147 -1.24 18.89 1.89
N ASN A 148 -0.86 17.81 2.58
CA ASN A 148 -1.74 16.72 3.01
C ASN A 148 -2.44 16.96 4.35
N MET A 149 -2.22 18.07 5.01
CA MET A 149 -2.87 18.32 6.29
C MET A 149 -4.35 18.63 6.09
N ILE A 150 -5.17 17.64 6.33
CA ILE A 150 -6.64 17.64 6.27
C ILE A 150 -7.25 18.70 7.18
N ARG A 151 -6.51 19.20 8.15
CA ARG A 151 -6.91 20.22 9.11
C ARG A 151 -7.65 21.42 8.49
N LYS A 152 -7.30 21.80 7.25
CA LYS A 152 -7.97 22.95 6.59
C LYS A 152 -9.28 22.57 5.90
N LYS A 153 -9.54 21.27 5.61
CA LYS A 153 -10.72 20.86 4.84
C LYS A 153 -11.87 20.38 5.71
N ASN A 154 -11.59 19.71 6.81
CA ASN A 154 -12.62 19.27 7.76
C ASN A 154 -12.06 19.06 9.18
N PRO A 155 -11.82 20.14 9.94
CA PRO A 155 -11.24 20.05 11.29
C PRO A 155 -12.17 19.36 12.29
N ALA A 156 -13.46 19.19 11.98
CA ALA A 156 -14.40 18.48 12.82
C ALA A 156 -14.21 16.95 12.76
N LEU A 157 -13.78 16.43 11.60
CA LEU A 157 -13.61 15.00 11.36
C LEU A 157 -12.18 14.51 11.62
N TYR A 158 -11.20 15.42 11.73
CA TYR A 158 -9.79 15.03 11.80
C TYR A 158 -9.04 15.77 12.91
N LYS A 159 -8.91 15.08 14.04
CA LYS A 159 -8.24 15.61 15.23
C LYS A 159 -6.94 14.89 15.59
N GLY A 160 -6.52 13.90 14.79
CA GLY A 160 -5.32 13.09 15.01
C GLY A 160 -5.61 11.62 15.32
N LEU A 161 -4.55 10.82 15.34
CA LEU A 161 -4.64 9.38 15.61
C LEU A 161 -5.34 9.11 16.95
N GLY A 162 -6.21 8.11 16.96
CA GLY A 162 -6.92 7.65 18.14
C GLY A 162 -8.03 8.58 18.66
N THR A 163 -8.28 9.75 18.03
CA THR A 163 -9.41 10.62 18.38
C THR A 163 -10.70 10.08 17.80
N ASP A 164 -11.81 10.33 18.50
CA ASP A 164 -13.13 9.90 18.05
C ASP A 164 -13.63 10.77 16.90
N LEU A 165 -14.04 10.13 15.80
CA LEU A 165 -14.69 10.79 14.68
C LEU A 165 -16.17 11.11 14.95
N GLY A 166 -16.78 10.46 15.94
CA GLY A 166 -18.21 10.55 16.18
C GLY A 166 -19.03 9.92 15.07
N ASP A 167 -20.24 10.45 14.88
CA ASP A 167 -21.15 10.03 13.82
C ASP A 167 -20.67 10.54 12.46
N VAL A 168 -20.61 9.66 11.47
CA VAL A 168 -20.24 9.95 10.09
C VAL A 168 -21.47 9.74 9.21
N GLU A 169 -21.91 10.80 8.54
CA GLU A 169 -23.02 10.76 7.59
C GLU A 169 -22.58 10.16 6.27
N LEU A 170 -23.19 9.03 5.87
CA LEU A 170 -22.88 8.34 4.62
C LEU A 170 -23.76 8.78 3.44
N GLY A 171 -24.78 9.61 3.69
CA GLY A 171 -25.84 9.99 2.75
C GLY A 171 -27.09 9.13 2.91
N ASP A 172 -28.20 9.53 2.25
CA ASP A 172 -29.50 8.85 2.29
C ASP A 172 -29.99 8.53 3.72
N ASP A 173 -29.84 9.48 4.65
CA ASP A 173 -30.18 9.36 6.08
C ASP A 173 -29.46 8.20 6.80
N ASN A 174 -28.37 7.69 6.22
CA ASN A 174 -27.56 6.64 6.82
C ASN A 174 -26.35 7.24 7.56
N THR A 175 -26.23 6.90 8.84
CA THR A 175 -25.15 7.35 9.72
C THR A 175 -24.48 6.15 10.38
N VAL A 176 -23.16 6.21 10.51
CA VAL A 176 -22.38 5.19 11.22
C VAL A 176 -21.52 5.82 12.30
N GLN A 177 -21.22 5.06 13.33
CA GLN A 177 -20.18 5.42 14.29
C GLN A 177 -18.82 5.32 13.59
N GLY A 178 -18.16 6.45 13.37
CA GLY A 178 -16.85 6.52 12.70
C GLY A 178 -15.75 5.82 13.49
N GLY A 179 -15.89 5.82 14.80
CA GLY A 179 -14.93 5.26 15.75
C GLY A 179 -13.66 6.11 15.87
N ARG A 180 -12.71 5.63 16.61
CA ARG A 180 -11.44 6.33 16.82
C ARG A 180 -10.52 6.18 15.60
N VAL A 181 -9.87 7.29 15.20
CA VAL A 181 -9.04 7.39 13.98
C VAL A 181 -7.99 6.30 13.92
N LEU A 182 -8.10 5.44 12.90
CA LEU A 182 -7.22 4.33 12.57
C LEU A 182 -6.98 3.29 13.68
N MET A 183 -7.85 3.26 14.69
CA MET A 183 -7.85 2.17 15.66
C MET A 183 -8.46 0.90 15.06
N ARG A 184 -7.94 -0.27 15.45
CA ARG A 184 -8.51 -1.58 15.05
C ARG A 184 -10.00 -1.62 15.33
N ASP A 185 -10.73 -2.32 14.48
CA ASP A 185 -12.18 -2.55 14.59
C ASP A 185 -13.07 -1.29 14.45
N SER A 186 -12.49 -0.10 14.22
CA SER A 186 -13.28 1.09 13.91
C SER A 186 -13.72 1.11 12.45
N TRP A 187 -14.90 1.69 12.17
CA TRP A 187 -15.40 1.82 10.81
C TRP A 187 -14.40 2.53 9.87
N ASN A 188 -13.74 3.58 10.35
CA ASN A 188 -12.78 4.32 9.54
C ASN A 188 -11.53 3.51 9.19
N ALA A 189 -11.14 2.54 10.02
CA ALA A 189 -10.01 1.64 9.76
C ALA A 189 -10.40 0.39 8.94
N ALA A 190 -11.69 0.15 8.71
CA ALA A 190 -12.12 -0.95 7.84
C ALA A 190 -11.75 -0.68 6.37
N LEU A 191 -11.59 -1.75 5.59
CA LEU A 191 -11.43 -1.64 4.14
C LEU A 191 -12.64 -0.93 3.51
N TYR A 192 -12.37 -0.12 2.49
CA TYR A 192 -13.39 0.65 1.80
C TYR A 192 -14.23 -0.23 0.88
N ASP A 193 -15.54 -0.19 1.07
CA ASP A 193 -16.61 -0.80 0.24
C ASP A 193 -16.23 -2.07 -0.55
N GLN A 194 -15.87 -1.94 -1.83
CA GLN A 194 -15.60 -3.09 -2.71
C GLN A 194 -14.35 -3.87 -2.28
N PHE A 195 -13.36 -3.21 -1.69
CA PHE A 195 -12.18 -3.89 -1.16
C PHE A 195 -12.53 -4.77 0.04
N ASP A 196 -13.45 -4.33 0.90
CA ASP A 196 -13.95 -5.15 2.00
C ASP A 196 -14.72 -6.39 1.50
N LYS A 197 -15.55 -6.22 0.45
CA LYS A 197 -16.24 -7.33 -0.20
C LYS A 197 -15.25 -8.32 -0.84
N GLU A 198 -14.23 -7.80 -1.54
CA GLU A 198 -13.19 -8.61 -2.17
C GLU A 198 -12.38 -9.41 -1.13
N TYR A 199 -11.97 -8.78 -0.04
CA TYR A 199 -11.28 -9.46 1.06
C TYR A 199 -12.16 -10.54 1.68
N LYS A 200 -13.39 -10.22 2.05
CA LYS A 200 -14.32 -11.18 2.68
C LYS A 200 -14.62 -12.37 1.80
N ALA A 201 -14.72 -12.18 0.49
CA ALA A 201 -14.96 -13.26 -0.47
C ALA A 201 -13.76 -14.21 -0.62
N ASN A 202 -12.55 -13.75 -0.33
CA ASN A 202 -11.32 -14.51 -0.62
C ASN A 202 -10.50 -14.91 0.63
N ARG A 203 -10.77 -14.34 1.81
CA ARG A 203 -10.04 -14.66 3.06
C ARG A 203 -10.23 -16.11 3.53
N ASP A 204 -11.40 -16.70 3.26
CA ASP A 204 -11.79 -18.04 3.70
C ASP A 204 -11.68 -19.07 2.56
N SER A 205 -11.16 -18.70 1.40
CA SER A 205 -10.96 -19.64 0.32
C SER A 205 -9.97 -20.71 0.81
N ARG A 206 -10.52 -21.82 1.31
CA ARG A 206 -9.73 -23.04 1.57
C ARG A 206 -8.95 -23.29 0.29
N ALA A 207 -7.66 -23.52 0.42
CA ALA A 207 -6.78 -23.83 -0.69
C ALA A 207 -7.47 -24.88 -1.57
N ASP A 208 -8.28 -24.40 -2.51
CA ASP A 208 -8.81 -25.25 -3.54
C ASP A 208 -7.61 -25.77 -4.31
N ILE A 209 -7.71 -26.98 -4.81
CA ILE A 209 -6.72 -27.70 -5.62
C ILE A 209 -6.17 -26.82 -6.78
N THR A 210 -6.75 -25.66 -7.01
CA THR A 210 -6.50 -24.70 -8.11
C THR A 210 -5.48 -23.60 -7.82
N ARG A 211 -4.54 -23.73 -6.86
CA ARG A 211 -3.46 -22.75 -6.57
C ARG A 211 -3.89 -21.42 -5.90
N LYS A 212 -5.17 -21.18 -5.63
CA LYS A 212 -5.60 -19.94 -4.98
C LYS A 212 -5.23 -19.96 -3.49
N LYS A 213 -4.35 -19.03 -3.10
CA LYS A 213 -4.03 -18.78 -1.70
C LYS A 213 -5.07 -17.82 -1.11
N PRO A 214 -5.56 -18.04 0.13
CA PRO A 214 -6.48 -17.08 0.76
C PRO A 214 -5.81 -15.72 0.96
N ASP A 215 -6.60 -14.67 0.84
CA ASP A 215 -6.16 -13.31 1.13
C ASP A 215 -5.86 -13.16 2.63
N VAL A 216 -4.91 -12.29 2.98
CA VAL A 216 -4.51 -12.02 4.36
C VAL A 216 -4.63 -10.53 4.65
N LEU A 217 -5.19 -10.18 5.81
CA LEU A 217 -5.22 -8.81 6.31
C LEU A 217 -4.19 -8.70 7.44
N ILE A 218 -3.29 -7.72 7.30
CA ILE A 218 -2.21 -7.45 8.24
C ILE A 218 -2.33 -5.99 8.69
N HIS A 219 -2.17 -5.75 9.96
CA HIS A 219 -2.18 -4.41 10.51
C HIS A 219 -0.77 -3.84 10.64
N LYS A 220 -0.66 -2.55 10.36
CA LYS A 220 0.53 -1.75 10.64
C LYS A 220 0.21 -0.61 11.58
N ASP A 221 1.20 -0.17 12.32
CA ASP A 221 1.15 0.88 13.33
C ASP A 221 2.06 2.07 13.03
N ARG A 222 2.72 2.04 11.87
CA ARG A 222 3.61 3.10 11.38
C ARG A 222 3.35 3.36 9.90
N MET A 223 4.03 4.34 9.32
CA MET A 223 3.93 4.66 7.89
C MET A 223 4.26 3.44 7.04
N SER A 224 5.37 2.77 7.34
CA SER A 224 5.78 1.52 6.71
C SER A 224 5.23 0.31 7.46
N GLY A 225 4.81 -0.72 6.73
CA GLY A 225 4.49 -2.03 7.31
C GLY A 225 5.71 -2.89 7.64
N LEU A 226 6.90 -2.44 7.22
CA LEU A 226 8.17 -3.16 7.42
C LEU A 226 9.17 -2.36 8.27
N TRP A 227 8.69 -1.35 9.00
CA TRP A 227 9.56 -0.57 9.87
C TRP A 227 10.14 -1.45 10.99
N GLY A 228 11.40 -1.24 11.32
CA GLY A 228 12.06 -2.02 12.36
C GLY A 228 12.22 -3.50 12.01
N SER A 229 12.25 -4.35 13.04
CA SER A 229 12.35 -5.81 12.93
C SER A 229 11.16 -6.48 13.59
N GLY A 230 10.68 -7.58 12.98
CA GLY A 230 9.60 -8.39 13.56
C GLY A 230 8.21 -7.75 13.44
N SER A 231 7.98 -6.88 12.44
CA SER A 231 6.63 -6.42 12.13
C SER A 231 5.74 -7.60 11.70
N GLU A 232 4.43 -7.47 11.88
CA GLU A 232 3.46 -8.52 11.51
C GLU A 232 3.61 -8.92 10.02
N LEU A 233 3.86 -7.94 9.15
CA LEU A 233 4.12 -8.18 7.74
C LEU A 233 5.43 -8.95 7.52
N GLU A 234 6.54 -8.55 8.16
CA GLU A 234 7.83 -9.21 8.01
C GLU A 234 7.76 -10.68 8.43
N ILE A 235 7.20 -10.95 9.60
CA ILE A 235 7.01 -12.33 10.11
C ILE A 235 6.21 -13.17 9.10
N PHE A 236 5.13 -12.62 8.56
CA PHE A 236 4.31 -13.32 7.57
C PHE A 236 5.10 -13.61 6.28
N LEU A 237 5.82 -12.62 5.74
CA LEU A 237 6.62 -12.78 4.53
C LEU A 237 7.72 -13.84 4.69
N GLU A 238 8.40 -13.87 5.83
CA GLU A 238 9.41 -14.86 6.14
C GLU A 238 8.81 -16.26 6.25
N GLN A 239 7.70 -16.43 6.97
CA GLN A 239 7.01 -17.72 7.13
C GLN A 239 6.53 -18.29 5.80
N GLU A 240 6.01 -17.46 4.91
CA GLU A 240 5.57 -17.88 3.56
C GLU A 240 6.74 -17.96 2.56
N GLY A 241 7.93 -17.52 2.95
CA GLY A 241 9.12 -17.48 2.11
C GLY A 241 8.93 -16.60 0.88
N ILE A 242 8.22 -15.48 1.02
CA ILE A 242 8.03 -14.47 -0.02
C ILE A 242 9.34 -13.69 -0.21
N THR A 243 9.72 -13.45 -1.45
CA THR A 243 10.93 -12.71 -1.81
C THR A 243 10.65 -11.52 -2.73
N THR A 244 9.50 -11.51 -3.41
CA THR A 244 9.12 -10.48 -4.38
C THR A 244 7.81 -9.84 -3.97
N LEU A 245 7.78 -8.50 -3.89
CA LEU A 245 6.63 -7.72 -3.46
C LEU A 245 6.17 -6.78 -4.56
N LEU A 246 4.89 -6.89 -4.93
CA LEU A 246 4.19 -5.93 -5.77
C LEU A 246 3.46 -4.95 -4.87
N PHE A 247 3.65 -3.67 -5.07
CA PHE A 247 3.11 -2.60 -4.22
C PHE A 247 1.98 -1.86 -4.91
N ALA A 248 0.88 -1.67 -4.18
CA ALA A 248 -0.32 -0.95 -4.61
C ALA A 248 -0.99 -0.24 -3.43
N GLY A 249 -1.93 0.67 -3.71
CA GLY A 249 -2.72 1.38 -2.70
C GLY A 249 -2.35 2.84 -2.51
N VAL A 250 -2.54 3.40 -1.32
CA VAL A 250 -2.35 4.82 -1.02
C VAL A 250 -1.51 5.06 0.24
N ASN A 251 -0.72 6.18 0.32
CA ASN A 251 -0.37 7.06 -0.81
C ASN A 251 0.97 6.63 -1.39
N THR A 252 1.15 6.81 -2.69
CA THR A 252 2.34 6.39 -3.44
C THR A 252 3.65 6.83 -2.77
N ASP A 253 3.75 8.09 -2.37
CA ASP A 253 4.93 8.72 -1.77
C ASP A 253 5.00 8.61 -0.23
N GLN A 254 4.00 7.99 0.41
CA GLN A 254 3.89 7.88 1.86
C GLN A 254 3.90 6.41 2.30
N CYS A 255 2.75 5.83 2.66
CA CYS A 255 2.68 4.47 3.18
C CYS A 255 3.19 3.42 2.17
N VAL A 256 2.84 3.58 0.88
CA VAL A 256 3.33 2.70 -0.19
C VAL A 256 4.85 2.84 -0.31
N GLY A 257 5.32 4.07 -0.52
CA GLY A 257 6.74 4.37 -0.69
C GLY A 257 7.58 3.98 0.52
N SER A 258 7.12 4.30 1.74
CA SER A 258 7.84 3.92 2.96
C SER A 258 7.96 2.41 3.11
N THR A 259 6.88 1.65 2.82
CA THR A 259 6.93 0.18 2.89
C THR A 259 7.84 -0.39 1.81
N LEU A 260 7.80 0.17 0.59
CA LEU A 260 8.67 -0.25 -0.52
C LEU A 260 10.15 0.00 -0.21
N THR A 261 10.51 1.16 0.32
CA THR A 261 11.92 1.48 0.63
C THR A 261 12.47 0.65 1.78
N ASP A 262 11.64 0.32 2.78
CA ASP A 262 12.03 -0.61 3.84
C ASP A 262 12.17 -2.04 3.29
N ALA A 263 11.25 -2.49 2.44
CA ALA A 263 11.35 -3.77 1.75
C ALA A 263 12.63 -3.88 0.92
N TYR A 264 12.94 -2.86 0.13
CA TYR A 264 14.19 -2.76 -0.63
C TYR A 264 15.42 -2.88 0.28
N SER A 265 15.43 -2.14 1.40
CA SER A 265 16.54 -2.18 2.37
C SER A 265 16.70 -3.54 3.06
N LYS A 266 15.61 -4.30 3.18
CA LYS A 266 15.60 -5.67 3.72
C LYS A 266 15.93 -6.74 2.66
N GLY A 267 16.11 -6.37 1.40
CA GLY A 267 16.53 -7.28 0.32
C GLY A 267 15.38 -7.96 -0.43
N TYR A 268 14.14 -7.49 -0.30
CA TYR A 268 13.04 -7.92 -1.15
C TYR A 268 13.15 -7.33 -2.56
N ASP A 269 12.69 -8.06 -3.57
CA ASP A 269 12.46 -7.51 -4.90
C ASP A 269 11.21 -6.64 -4.86
N CYS A 270 11.32 -5.39 -5.30
CA CYS A 270 10.23 -4.43 -5.23
C CYS A 270 9.70 -4.08 -6.60
N ILE A 271 8.38 -4.18 -6.79
CA ILE A 271 7.68 -3.87 -8.04
C ILE A 271 6.52 -2.93 -7.70
N LEU A 272 6.49 -1.74 -8.28
CA LEU A 272 5.40 -0.79 -8.11
C LEU A 272 4.38 -0.94 -9.24
N LEU A 273 3.10 -1.15 -8.91
CA LEU A 273 1.98 -1.05 -9.84
C LEU A 273 1.54 0.41 -9.93
N ARG A 274 2.05 1.15 -10.93
CA ARG A 274 1.88 2.59 -11.01
C ARG A 274 0.42 3.05 -11.12
N ASP A 275 -0.39 2.33 -11.85
CA ASP A 275 -1.83 2.56 -12.03
C ASP A 275 -2.68 2.00 -10.86
N GLY A 276 -2.08 1.14 -10.03
CA GLY A 276 -2.66 0.64 -8.78
C GLY A 276 -2.29 1.49 -7.55
N THR A 277 -1.58 2.61 -7.71
CA THR A 277 -1.25 3.52 -6.62
C THR A 277 -1.71 4.94 -6.89
N ALA A 278 -1.99 5.70 -5.84
CA ALA A 278 -2.33 7.11 -5.94
C ALA A 278 -1.83 7.90 -4.74
N THR A 279 -1.68 9.21 -4.92
CA THR A 279 -1.40 10.14 -3.83
C THR A 279 -2.14 11.46 -4.00
N GLY A 280 -2.46 12.09 -2.87
CA GLY A 280 -2.93 13.47 -2.84
C GLY A 280 -1.80 14.50 -2.74
N THR A 281 -0.55 14.09 -2.71
CA THR A 281 0.61 14.98 -2.68
C THR A 281 0.76 15.67 -4.05
N PRO A 282 0.79 17.01 -4.10
CA PRO A 282 0.90 17.74 -5.36
C PRO A 282 2.32 17.68 -5.95
N PHE A 283 2.53 18.40 -7.05
CA PHE A 283 3.85 18.66 -7.67
C PHE A 283 4.56 17.43 -8.25
N GLY A 284 3.79 16.51 -8.83
CA GLY A 284 4.37 15.35 -9.50
C GLY A 284 4.98 14.33 -8.55
N ALA A 285 4.44 14.20 -7.35
CA ALA A 285 4.98 13.29 -6.34
C ALA A 285 4.95 11.83 -6.81
N SER A 286 3.89 11.37 -7.49
CA SER A 286 3.83 10.03 -8.07
C SER A 286 4.94 9.80 -9.07
N GLU A 287 5.13 10.72 -10.02
CA GLU A 287 6.15 10.63 -11.08
C GLU A 287 7.57 10.60 -10.51
N VAL A 288 7.83 11.39 -9.47
CA VAL A 288 9.14 11.40 -8.78
C VAL A 288 9.38 10.04 -8.11
N TRP A 289 8.36 9.48 -7.44
CA TRP A 289 8.49 8.16 -6.82
C TRP A 289 8.66 7.05 -7.85
N GLU A 290 7.86 7.03 -8.91
CA GLU A 290 8.02 6.08 -10.01
C GLU A 290 9.42 6.13 -10.63
N CYS A 291 9.94 7.35 -10.84
CA CYS A 291 11.30 7.55 -11.33
C CYS A 291 12.34 6.94 -10.38
N ASN A 292 12.22 7.19 -9.08
CA ASN A 292 13.14 6.65 -8.08
C ASN A 292 13.02 5.12 -7.95
N VAL A 293 11.81 4.57 -7.96
CA VAL A 293 11.61 3.12 -7.94
C VAL A 293 12.27 2.48 -9.16
N SER A 294 11.98 3.00 -10.36
CA SER A 294 12.52 2.47 -11.62
C SER A 294 14.04 2.58 -11.73
N ASN A 295 14.65 3.57 -11.09
CA ASN A 295 16.09 3.80 -11.17
C ASN A 295 16.89 3.13 -10.06
N CYS A 296 16.32 3.02 -8.85
CA CYS A 296 17.09 2.72 -7.65
C CYS A 296 16.52 1.56 -6.83
N TRP A 297 15.18 1.49 -6.66
CA TRP A 297 14.61 0.63 -5.63
C TRP A 297 13.90 -0.61 -6.16
N GLY A 298 13.76 -0.74 -7.48
CA GLY A 298 13.10 -1.90 -8.08
C GLY A 298 12.57 -1.64 -9.47
N PHE A 299 11.34 -2.03 -9.72
CA PHE A 299 10.72 -2.02 -11.04
C PHE A 299 9.35 -1.33 -10.98
N VAL A 300 8.95 -0.73 -12.10
CA VAL A 300 7.63 -0.10 -12.26
C VAL A 300 6.90 -0.78 -13.40
N THR A 301 5.67 -1.22 -13.13
CA THR A 301 4.79 -1.88 -14.11
C THR A 301 3.35 -1.40 -13.92
N THR A 302 2.38 -2.06 -14.56
CA THR A 302 0.95 -1.77 -14.48
C THR A 302 0.14 -3.01 -14.13
N CYS A 303 -1.11 -2.81 -13.67
CA CYS A 303 -2.08 -3.88 -13.46
C CYS A 303 -2.32 -4.66 -14.76
N ASP A 304 -2.42 -3.96 -15.91
CA ASP A 304 -2.59 -4.60 -17.23
C ASP A 304 -1.38 -5.45 -17.61
N ALA A 305 -0.15 -5.01 -17.30
CA ALA A 305 1.03 -5.80 -17.57
C ALA A 305 1.10 -7.05 -16.69
N LEU A 306 0.57 -6.98 -15.47
CA LEU A 306 0.42 -8.15 -14.60
C LEU A 306 -0.63 -9.13 -15.14
N GLU A 307 -1.76 -8.64 -15.63
CA GLU A 307 -2.81 -9.47 -16.23
C GLU A 307 -2.30 -10.20 -17.49
N ASN A 308 -1.54 -9.49 -18.32
CA ASN A 308 -0.99 -10.02 -19.57
C ASN A 308 0.40 -10.68 -19.41
N ALA A 309 0.79 -11.01 -18.16
CA ALA A 309 2.03 -11.71 -17.91
C ALA A 309 2.06 -13.07 -18.60
N SER A 310 3.18 -13.37 -19.28
CA SER A 310 3.36 -14.65 -19.98
C SER A 310 4.16 -15.64 -19.13
N THR A 311 3.81 -16.91 -19.22
CA THR A 311 4.57 -18.04 -18.66
C THR A 311 5.75 -18.40 -19.55
#